data_a765e07f34c6af2dbad389fb3b6cfa2c
#
_entry.id   a765e07f34c6af2dbad389fb3b6cfa2c
#
_cell.length_a   1.000
_cell.length_b   1.000
_cell.length_c   1.000
_cell.angle_alpha   90.00
_cell.angle_beta   90.00
_cell.angle_gamma   90.00
#
_symmetry.space_group_name_H-M   'P 1'
#
loop_
_entity.id
_entity.type
_entity.pdbx_description
1 polymer ?
#
loop_
_entity_poly.entity_id
_entity_poly.type
_entity_poly.pdbx_seq_one_letter_code
_entity_poly.pdbx_strand_id
1 'polypeptide(L)'
;ILMVKLLHMNVKTIGDLYTISNKVPGISMPKISLGMIRDLFPAALTIAVLAGIESLLSCVVSDGMIGSRHKPNMELVAQGAGNIVSALFGGIPATGAIARTAANVKNGGRTPVAGMVHSVTLLLVLVVLMPYAAWIPMPAIAAILFMVAYNMSGWREFVKLVRKSPKSDVAVLLVTFVLTVVFDLVVAIEVGIVLAALLFLKRMSDVTAVKSWKYLGSEIDENNDPDKI
;
A
#
# COMPACT_ATOMS: atom_id res chain seq x y z
N ILE A 1 15.45 4.18 -27.74
CA ILE A 1 14.83 4.68 -28.98
C ILE A 1 15.89 4.86 -30.08
N LEU A 2 16.93 5.66 -29.85
CA LEU A 2 17.96 5.95 -30.83
C LEU A 2 18.68 4.68 -31.28
N MET A 3 19.05 3.82 -30.35
CA MET A 3 19.73 2.54 -30.62
C MET A 3 18.89 1.58 -31.46
N VAL A 4 17.59 1.48 -31.18
CA VAL A 4 16.64 0.65 -31.95
C VAL A 4 16.50 1.15 -33.38
N LYS A 5 16.43 2.48 -33.58
CA LYS A 5 16.37 3.08 -34.91
C LYS A 5 17.68 2.92 -35.70
N LEU A 6 18.82 3.12 -35.03
CA LEU A 6 20.16 3.01 -35.72
C LEU A 6 20.49 1.57 -36.08
N LEU A 7 20.16 0.60 -35.24
CA LEU A 7 20.47 -0.82 -35.47
C LEU A 7 19.36 -1.58 -36.21
N HIS A 8 18.30 -0.89 -36.66
CA HIS A 8 17.14 -1.48 -37.35
C HIS A 8 16.59 -2.73 -36.64
N MET A 9 16.59 -2.70 -35.31
CA MET A 9 16.11 -3.84 -34.53
C MET A 9 14.59 -3.96 -34.66
N ASN A 10 14.12 -5.15 -35.05
CA ASN A 10 12.68 -5.44 -35.14
C ASN A 10 12.09 -5.67 -33.75
N VAL A 11 11.79 -4.59 -33.02
CA VAL A 11 11.31 -4.59 -31.64
C VAL A 11 9.97 -3.87 -31.59
N LYS A 12 8.97 -4.51 -31.03
CA LYS A 12 7.64 -3.89 -30.81
C LYS A 12 7.76 -2.68 -29.90
N THR A 13 7.12 -1.60 -30.31
CA THR A 13 6.99 -0.35 -29.54
C THR A 13 5.62 -0.26 -28.86
N ILE A 14 5.44 0.70 -27.96
CA ILE A 14 4.13 0.95 -27.33
C ILE A 14 3.07 1.27 -28.42
N GLY A 15 3.44 2.07 -29.42
CA GLY A 15 2.53 2.46 -30.50
C GLY A 15 2.09 1.30 -31.40
N ASP A 16 2.85 0.21 -31.46
CA ASP A 16 2.49 -0.99 -32.22
C ASP A 16 1.44 -1.85 -31.48
N LEU A 17 1.36 -1.72 -30.17
CA LEU A 17 0.49 -2.53 -29.33
C LEU A 17 -0.75 -1.79 -28.80
N TYR A 18 -0.63 -0.47 -28.62
CA TYR A 18 -1.66 0.35 -28.01
C TYR A 18 -1.93 1.61 -28.82
N THR A 19 -3.21 1.94 -28.99
CA THR A 19 -3.62 3.24 -29.53
C THR A 19 -3.45 4.31 -28.46
N ILE A 20 -2.49 5.21 -28.64
CA ILE A 20 -2.20 6.26 -27.69
C ILE A 20 -3.03 7.49 -28.04
N SER A 21 -3.85 7.95 -27.11
CA SER A 21 -4.58 9.22 -27.21
C SER A 21 -3.94 10.25 -26.28
N ASN A 22 -3.69 11.42 -26.80
CA ASN A 22 -3.24 12.61 -26.02
C ASN A 22 -4.39 13.51 -25.57
N LYS A 23 -5.63 13.00 -25.70
CA LYS A 23 -6.81 13.77 -25.24
C LYS A 23 -6.90 13.69 -23.71
N VAL A 24 -7.09 14.85 -23.10
CA VAL A 24 -7.41 14.93 -21.67
C VAL A 24 -8.81 14.33 -21.47
N PRO A 25 -8.99 13.40 -20.52
CA PRO A 25 -10.30 12.83 -20.22
C PRO A 25 -11.29 13.94 -19.84
N GLY A 26 -12.47 13.93 -20.46
CA GLY A 26 -13.55 14.83 -20.08
C GLY A 26 -14.30 14.32 -18.86
N ILE A 27 -15.05 15.20 -18.21
CA ILE A 27 -15.93 14.82 -17.09
C ILE A 27 -17.05 13.93 -17.65
N SER A 28 -17.18 12.74 -17.09
CA SER A 28 -18.25 11.80 -17.40
C SER A 28 -18.92 11.33 -16.11
N MET A 29 -20.22 11.58 -15.99
CA MET A 29 -20.96 11.03 -14.85
C MET A 29 -21.35 9.58 -15.14
N PRO A 30 -20.89 8.61 -14.33
CA PRO A 30 -21.32 7.23 -14.49
C PRO A 30 -22.83 7.10 -14.23
N LYS A 31 -23.52 6.30 -15.04
CA LYS A 31 -24.92 5.97 -14.80
C LYS A 31 -25.01 4.98 -13.66
N ILE A 32 -25.33 5.47 -12.47
CA ILE A 32 -25.41 4.64 -11.26
C ILE A 32 -26.81 4.02 -11.18
N SER A 33 -26.89 2.69 -11.07
CA SER A 33 -28.12 1.96 -10.77
C SER A 33 -27.99 1.21 -9.44
N LEU A 34 -29.12 0.97 -8.78
CA LEU A 34 -29.12 0.25 -7.50
C LEU A 34 -28.56 -1.17 -7.61
N GLY A 35 -28.84 -1.86 -8.74
CA GLY A 35 -28.25 -3.16 -9.04
C GLY A 35 -26.73 -3.09 -9.14
N MET A 36 -26.20 -2.13 -9.88
CA MET A 36 -24.76 -1.94 -10.02
C MET A 36 -24.08 -1.68 -8.66
N ILE A 37 -24.71 -0.89 -7.77
CA ILE A 37 -24.16 -0.65 -6.42
C ILE A 37 -24.06 -1.98 -5.67
N ARG A 38 -25.11 -2.80 -5.68
CA ARG A 38 -25.13 -4.08 -4.99
C ARG A 38 -24.05 -5.03 -5.50
N ASP A 39 -23.90 -5.13 -6.81
CA ASP A 39 -22.97 -6.07 -7.44
C ASP A 39 -21.51 -5.66 -7.28
N LEU A 40 -21.23 -4.34 -7.30
CA LEU A 40 -19.87 -3.81 -7.19
C LEU A 40 -19.45 -3.50 -5.76
N PHE A 41 -20.35 -3.50 -4.78
CA PHE A 41 -20.04 -3.13 -3.40
C PHE A 41 -18.91 -3.97 -2.78
N PRO A 42 -18.89 -5.32 -2.91
CA PRO A 42 -17.81 -6.13 -2.34
C PRO A 42 -16.43 -5.75 -2.94
N ALA A 43 -16.36 -5.62 -4.26
CA ALA A 43 -15.12 -5.22 -4.94
C ALA A 43 -14.68 -3.79 -4.55
N ALA A 44 -15.64 -2.86 -4.47
CA ALA A 44 -15.37 -1.48 -4.05
C ALA A 44 -14.86 -1.40 -2.61
N LEU A 45 -15.45 -2.18 -1.70
CA LEU A 45 -15.00 -2.26 -0.31
C LEU A 45 -13.57 -2.81 -0.21
N THR A 46 -13.29 -3.88 -0.94
CA THR A 46 -11.95 -4.47 -0.99
C THR A 46 -10.91 -3.46 -1.49
N ILE A 47 -11.19 -2.78 -2.60
CA ILE A 47 -10.31 -1.75 -3.16
C ILE A 47 -10.13 -0.59 -2.17
N ALA A 48 -11.19 -0.16 -1.49
CA ALA A 48 -11.12 0.93 -0.51
C ALA A 48 -10.23 0.56 0.69
N VAL A 49 -10.36 -0.65 1.22
CA VAL A 49 -9.53 -1.15 2.32
C VAL A 49 -8.07 -1.25 1.89
N LEU A 50 -7.80 -1.86 0.72
CA LEU A 50 -6.45 -1.97 0.17
C LEU A 50 -5.81 -0.61 -0.03
N ALA A 51 -6.50 0.30 -0.72
CA ALA A 51 -6.00 1.65 -0.98
C ALA A 51 -5.74 2.43 0.32
N GLY A 52 -6.61 2.29 1.31
CA GLY A 52 -6.45 2.91 2.63
C GLY A 52 -5.21 2.39 3.37
N ILE A 53 -5.03 1.07 3.42
CA ILE A 53 -3.87 0.45 4.07
C ILE A 53 -2.57 0.88 3.37
N GLU A 54 -2.52 0.85 2.05
CA GLU A 54 -1.33 1.21 1.28
C GLU A 54 -0.97 2.69 1.44
N SER A 55 -1.96 3.59 1.41
CA SER A 55 -1.74 5.01 1.66
C SER A 55 -1.19 5.28 3.06
N LEU A 56 -1.80 4.67 4.09
CA LEU A 56 -1.32 4.82 5.48
C LEU A 56 0.07 4.24 5.68
N LEU A 57 0.40 3.09 5.08
CA LEU A 57 1.75 2.53 5.10
C LEU A 57 2.76 3.45 4.43
N SER A 58 2.40 4.06 3.31
CA SER A 58 3.23 5.05 2.62
C SER A 58 3.52 6.26 3.52
N CYS A 59 2.51 6.73 4.26
CA CYS A 59 2.66 7.81 5.23
C CYS A 59 3.57 7.43 6.41
N VAL A 60 3.39 6.21 6.97
CA VAL A 60 4.23 5.71 8.08
C VAL A 60 5.70 5.62 7.66
N VAL A 61 5.97 5.11 6.45
CA VAL A 61 7.33 5.06 5.91
C VAL A 61 7.93 6.46 5.75
N SER A 62 7.14 7.40 5.21
CA SER A 62 7.54 8.80 5.06
C SER A 62 7.84 9.45 6.41
N ASP A 63 6.96 9.25 7.39
CA ASP A 63 7.14 9.76 8.76
C ASP A 63 8.44 9.26 9.39
N GLY A 64 8.72 7.96 9.26
CA GLY A 64 9.97 7.37 9.75
C GLY A 64 11.22 7.95 9.09
N MET A 65 11.12 8.40 7.83
CA MET A 65 12.24 9.00 7.10
C MET A 65 12.44 10.50 7.40
N ILE A 66 11.34 11.22 7.69
CA ILE A 66 11.34 12.68 7.89
C ILE A 66 11.41 13.04 9.37
N GLY A 67 10.97 12.15 10.26
CA GLY A 67 10.78 12.43 11.68
C GLY A 67 9.53 13.25 11.98
N SER A 68 8.47 13.09 11.18
CA SER A 68 7.17 13.76 11.32
C SER A 68 6.07 12.80 11.75
N ARG A 69 4.86 13.32 11.90
CA ARG A 69 3.64 12.51 12.09
C ARG A 69 2.54 12.99 11.17
N HIS A 70 2.00 12.11 10.36
CA HIS A 70 0.84 12.38 9.53
C HIS A 70 -0.46 12.34 10.35
N LYS A 71 -1.56 12.82 9.76
CA LYS A 71 -2.91 12.73 10.31
C LYS A 71 -3.68 11.62 9.57
N PRO A 72 -3.79 10.38 10.11
CA PRO A 72 -4.34 9.24 9.38
C PRO A 72 -5.76 9.45 8.84
N ASN A 73 -6.63 10.07 9.63
CA ASN A 73 -8.01 10.34 9.20
C ASN A 73 -8.06 11.31 8.01
N MET A 74 -7.22 12.34 8.02
CA MET A 74 -7.17 13.30 6.92
C MET A 74 -6.59 12.69 5.66
N GLU A 75 -5.63 11.79 5.79
CA GLU A 75 -5.08 11.03 4.66
C GLU A 75 -6.16 10.19 3.99
N LEU A 76 -6.94 9.43 4.77
CA LEU A 76 -8.04 8.61 4.24
C LEU A 76 -9.14 9.46 3.58
N VAL A 77 -9.48 10.62 4.16
CA VAL A 77 -10.44 11.55 3.56
C VAL A 77 -9.90 12.11 2.23
N ALA A 78 -8.63 12.51 2.19
CA ALA A 78 -7.99 13.03 0.99
C ALA A 78 -7.91 11.95 -0.11
N GLN A 79 -7.56 10.72 0.27
CA GLN A 79 -7.53 9.56 -0.61
C GLN A 79 -8.92 9.28 -1.22
N GLY A 80 -9.97 9.28 -0.40
CA GLY A 80 -11.35 9.10 -0.85
C GLY A 80 -11.80 10.21 -1.80
N ALA A 81 -11.55 11.47 -1.44
CA ALA A 81 -11.89 12.61 -2.29
C ALA A 81 -11.15 12.56 -3.63
N GLY A 82 -9.86 12.23 -3.63
CA GLY A 82 -9.06 12.08 -4.84
C GLY A 82 -9.62 10.98 -5.77
N ASN A 83 -10.04 9.84 -5.23
CA ASN A 83 -10.62 8.75 -6.00
C ASN A 83 -12.01 9.08 -6.56
N ILE A 84 -12.84 9.84 -5.83
CA ILE A 84 -14.11 10.34 -6.35
C ILE A 84 -13.87 11.26 -7.57
N VAL A 85 -12.93 12.19 -7.45
CA VAL A 85 -12.58 13.08 -8.56
C VAL A 85 -12.00 12.29 -9.74
N SER A 86 -11.12 11.32 -9.48
CA SER A 86 -10.58 10.44 -10.53
C SER A 86 -11.70 9.74 -11.30
N ALA A 87 -12.68 9.17 -10.59
CA ALA A 87 -13.82 8.48 -11.22
C ALA A 87 -14.67 9.41 -12.10
N LEU A 88 -14.85 10.69 -11.72
CA LEU A 88 -15.57 11.69 -12.53
C LEU A 88 -14.87 12.00 -13.86
N PHE A 89 -13.55 11.84 -13.92
CA PHE A 89 -12.76 11.96 -15.15
C PHE A 89 -12.52 10.62 -15.85
N GLY A 90 -13.27 9.57 -15.48
CA GLY A 90 -13.11 8.23 -16.05
C GLY A 90 -11.81 7.52 -15.67
N GLY A 91 -11.16 7.97 -14.59
CA GLY A 91 -9.97 7.35 -14.04
C GLY A 91 -10.29 6.11 -13.20
N ILE A 92 -9.28 5.30 -12.98
CA ILE A 92 -9.33 4.14 -12.08
C ILE A 92 -8.97 4.56 -10.65
N PRO A 93 -9.37 3.77 -9.62
CA PRO A 93 -8.93 3.98 -8.25
C PRO A 93 -7.39 3.98 -8.14
N ALA A 94 -6.87 4.91 -7.35
CA ALA A 94 -5.44 5.07 -7.14
C ALA A 94 -5.13 5.20 -5.65
N THR A 95 -3.90 4.89 -5.26
CA THR A 95 -3.41 5.01 -3.89
C THR A 95 -1.98 5.50 -3.83
N GLY A 96 -1.48 5.80 -2.63
CA GLY A 96 -0.10 6.19 -2.39
C GLY A 96 0.86 5.03 -2.64
N ALA A 97 1.95 5.27 -3.39
CA ALA A 97 2.95 4.26 -3.67
C ALA A 97 4.16 4.43 -2.74
N ILE A 98 4.41 3.46 -1.86
CA ILE A 98 5.49 3.50 -0.86
C ILE A 98 6.86 3.80 -1.48
N ALA A 99 7.21 3.10 -2.58
CA ALA A 99 8.50 3.28 -3.24
C ALA A 99 8.67 4.69 -3.84
N ARG A 100 7.61 5.25 -4.43
CA ARG A 100 7.61 6.61 -4.99
C ARG A 100 7.68 7.66 -3.90
N THR A 101 6.94 7.47 -2.81
CA THR A 101 6.99 8.34 -1.63
C THR A 101 8.38 8.34 -1.01
N ALA A 102 8.98 7.17 -0.80
CA ALA A 102 10.34 7.05 -0.29
C ALA A 102 11.38 7.70 -1.22
N ALA A 103 11.24 7.53 -2.54
CA ALA A 103 12.10 8.18 -3.52
C ALA A 103 11.96 9.70 -3.47
N ASN A 104 10.74 10.23 -3.38
CA ASN A 104 10.47 11.66 -3.24
C ASN A 104 11.13 12.24 -1.99
N VAL A 105 10.97 11.59 -0.85
CA VAL A 105 11.58 12.00 0.43
C VAL A 105 13.10 11.97 0.36
N LYS A 106 13.70 10.93 -0.22
CA LYS A 106 15.17 10.81 -0.43
C LYS A 106 15.72 11.94 -1.30
N ASN A 107 14.93 12.41 -2.26
CA ASN A 107 15.28 13.53 -3.15
C ASN A 107 14.90 14.91 -2.58
N GLY A 108 14.54 15.00 -1.30
CA GLY A 108 14.29 16.26 -0.61
C GLY A 108 12.83 16.73 -0.61
N GLY A 109 11.90 15.95 -1.14
CA GLY A 109 10.46 16.27 -1.07
C GLY A 109 9.96 16.22 0.38
N ARG A 110 9.41 17.34 0.85
CA ARG A 110 8.95 17.51 2.25
C ARG A 110 7.52 18.01 2.36
N THR A 111 6.93 18.43 1.26
CA THR A 111 5.63 19.09 1.24
C THR A 111 4.73 18.50 0.16
N PRO A 112 3.40 18.66 0.26
CA PRO A 112 2.45 18.26 -0.77
C PRO A 112 2.71 18.90 -2.14
N VAL A 113 3.44 20.04 -2.18
CA VAL A 113 3.80 20.72 -3.41
C VAL A 113 4.56 19.80 -4.38
N ALA A 114 5.40 18.92 -3.88
CA ALA A 114 6.10 17.93 -4.72
C ALA A 114 5.11 17.02 -5.47
N GLY A 115 4.04 16.57 -4.82
CA GLY A 115 2.96 15.79 -5.44
C GLY A 115 2.17 16.61 -6.47
N MET A 116 1.89 17.89 -6.19
CA MET A 116 1.21 18.78 -7.13
C MET A 116 2.05 19.02 -8.39
N VAL A 117 3.33 19.29 -8.23
CA VAL A 117 4.28 19.46 -9.36
C VAL A 117 4.36 18.15 -10.16
N HIS A 118 4.42 16.99 -9.50
CA HIS A 118 4.39 15.70 -10.17
C HIS A 118 3.13 15.52 -11.03
N SER A 119 1.96 15.84 -10.49
CA SER A 119 0.67 15.74 -11.21
C SER A 119 0.62 16.67 -12.44
N VAL A 120 1.07 17.92 -12.29
CA VAL A 120 1.16 18.89 -13.40
C VAL A 120 2.16 18.40 -14.46
N THR A 121 3.30 17.85 -14.04
CA THR A 121 4.30 17.29 -14.97
C THR A 121 3.72 16.11 -15.75
N LEU A 122 2.99 15.20 -15.08
CA LEU A 122 2.33 14.09 -15.77
C LEU A 122 1.27 14.55 -16.76
N LEU A 123 0.48 15.58 -16.41
CA LEU A 123 -0.48 16.18 -17.34
C LEU A 123 0.21 16.78 -18.57
N LEU A 124 1.33 17.48 -18.36
CA LEU A 124 2.12 18.04 -19.44
C LEU A 124 2.73 16.93 -20.33
N VAL A 125 3.24 15.85 -19.73
CA VAL A 125 3.71 14.67 -20.47
C VAL A 125 2.59 14.05 -21.29
N LEU A 126 1.37 13.92 -20.72
CA LEU A 126 0.21 13.39 -21.44
C LEU A 126 -0.14 14.21 -22.66
N VAL A 127 -0.19 15.55 -22.51
CA VAL A 127 -0.63 16.45 -23.58
C VAL A 127 0.44 16.63 -24.67
N VAL A 128 1.72 16.76 -24.28
CA VAL A 128 2.81 17.16 -25.19
C VAL A 128 3.67 15.97 -25.63
N LEU A 129 4.04 15.09 -24.68
CA LEU A 129 5.03 14.04 -24.93
C LEU A 129 4.43 12.67 -25.24
N MET A 130 3.13 12.50 -25.10
CA MET A 130 2.49 11.20 -25.34
C MET A 130 2.70 10.64 -26.75
N PRO A 131 2.69 11.45 -27.84
CA PRO A 131 3.00 10.96 -29.18
C PRO A 131 4.42 10.37 -29.29
N TYR A 132 5.38 10.90 -28.53
CA TYR A 132 6.75 10.39 -28.49
C TYR A 132 6.89 9.12 -27.63
N ALA A 133 5.98 8.92 -26.67
CA ALA A 133 5.92 7.71 -25.87
C ALA A 133 5.59 6.47 -26.71
N ALA A 134 4.90 6.64 -27.84
CA ALA A 134 4.64 5.56 -28.81
C ALA A 134 5.92 4.89 -29.31
N TRP A 135 7.03 5.60 -29.36
CA TRP A 135 8.31 5.10 -29.87
C TRP A 135 9.13 4.33 -28.83
N ILE A 136 8.66 4.23 -27.59
CA ILE A 136 9.38 3.51 -26.54
C ILE A 136 9.30 2.00 -26.82
N PRO A 137 10.46 1.31 -26.94
CA PRO A 137 10.47 -0.13 -27.17
C PRO A 137 10.04 -0.90 -25.93
N MET A 138 9.20 -1.93 -26.10
CA MET A 138 8.68 -2.76 -24.99
C MET A 138 9.78 -3.39 -24.11
N PRO A 139 10.92 -3.87 -24.64
CA PRO A 139 12.00 -4.37 -23.81
C PRO A 139 12.59 -3.35 -22.84
N ALA A 140 12.60 -2.05 -23.19
CA ALA A 140 13.07 -1.02 -22.26
C ALA A 140 12.12 -0.88 -21.05
N ILE A 141 10.81 -0.97 -21.28
CA ILE A 141 9.82 -0.98 -20.20
C ILE A 141 9.98 -2.22 -19.32
N ALA A 142 10.14 -3.40 -19.95
CA ALA A 142 10.36 -4.65 -19.23
C ALA A 142 11.62 -4.58 -18.35
N ALA A 143 12.72 -4.01 -18.85
CA ALA A 143 13.94 -3.83 -18.07
C ALA A 143 13.74 -2.89 -16.87
N ILE A 144 13.02 -1.78 -17.07
CA ILE A 144 12.68 -0.84 -15.97
C ILE A 144 11.80 -1.54 -14.93
N LEU A 145 10.76 -2.26 -15.36
CA LEU A 145 9.87 -2.99 -14.45
C LEU A 145 10.61 -4.07 -13.67
N PHE A 146 11.56 -4.76 -14.30
CA PHE A 146 12.40 -5.74 -13.63
C PHE A 146 13.26 -5.10 -12.52
N MET A 147 13.89 -3.97 -12.81
CA MET A 147 14.67 -3.22 -11.83
C MET A 147 13.79 -2.68 -10.69
N VAL A 148 12.59 -2.21 -11.00
CA VAL A 148 11.63 -1.75 -10.00
C VAL A 148 11.19 -2.91 -9.10
N ALA A 149 10.84 -4.06 -9.68
CA ALA A 149 10.47 -5.27 -8.93
C ALA A 149 11.59 -5.73 -7.99
N TYR A 150 12.84 -5.74 -8.46
CA TYR A 150 14.00 -6.06 -7.63
C TYR A 150 14.15 -5.09 -6.46
N ASN A 151 14.07 -3.78 -6.71
CA ASN A 151 14.20 -2.75 -5.68
C ASN A 151 13.03 -2.74 -4.68
N MET A 152 11.82 -3.14 -5.12
CA MET A 152 10.62 -3.20 -4.29
C MET A 152 10.47 -4.52 -3.54
N SER A 153 11.18 -5.58 -3.93
CA SER A 153 11.03 -6.91 -3.32
C SER A 153 11.33 -6.94 -1.84
N GLY A 154 12.16 -6.00 -1.32
CA GLY A 154 12.51 -5.93 0.11
C GLY A 154 13.08 -7.25 0.67
N TRP A 155 13.68 -8.09 -0.18
CA TRP A 155 14.09 -9.43 0.20
C TRP A 155 15.01 -9.48 1.43
N ARG A 156 15.83 -8.44 1.64
CA ARG A 156 16.73 -8.34 2.80
C ARG A 156 15.94 -8.14 4.09
N GLU A 157 14.91 -7.30 4.06
CA GLU A 157 13.98 -7.06 5.16
C GLU A 157 13.15 -8.30 5.45
N PHE A 158 12.67 -8.98 4.40
CA PHE A 158 11.96 -10.26 4.53
C PHE A 158 12.80 -11.29 5.27
N VAL A 159 14.04 -11.53 4.85
CA VAL A 159 14.96 -12.48 5.53
C VAL A 159 15.25 -12.05 6.96
N LYS A 160 15.40 -10.75 7.22
CA LYS A 160 15.61 -10.22 8.57
C LYS A 160 14.39 -10.45 9.48
N LEU A 161 13.18 -10.25 8.97
CA LEU A 161 11.93 -10.51 9.68
C LEU A 161 11.79 -12.00 10.02
N VAL A 162 12.00 -12.89 9.05
CA VAL A 162 11.92 -14.35 9.27
C VAL A 162 12.90 -14.81 10.35
N ARG A 163 14.08 -14.18 10.46
CA ARG A 163 15.11 -14.57 11.45
C ARG A 163 14.90 -13.95 12.84
N LYS A 164 14.29 -12.78 12.93
CA LYS A 164 14.23 -11.99 14.19
C LYS A 164 12.84 -11.92 14.82
N SER A 165 11.79 -12.16 14.05
CA SER A 165 10.40 -12.06 14.55
C SER A 165 9.97 -13.31 15.31
N PRO A 166 8.98 -13.21 16.20
CA PRO A 166 8.35 -14.34 16.85
C PRO A 166 7.79 -15.34 15.83
N LYS A 167 7.78 -16.62 16.18
CA LYS A 167 7.31 -17.69 15.27
C LYS A 167 5.88 -17.48 14.78
N SER A 168 5.00 -16.89 15.60
CA SER A 168 3.63 -16.51 15.22
C SER A 168 3.61 -15.53 14.06
N ASP A 169 4.41 -14.47 14.15
CA ASP A 169 4.45 -13.41 13.14
C ASP A 169 5.09 -13.91 11.84
N VAL A 170 6.10 -14.78 11.95
CA VAL A 170 6.70 -15.48 10.80
C VAL A 170 5.69 -16.38 10.11
N ALA A 171 4.82 -17.09 10.88
CA ALA A 171 3.78 -17.93 10.30
C ALA A 171 2.76 -17.08 9.50
N VAL A 172 2.30 -15.95 10.05
CA VAL A 172 1.42 -15.01 9.32
C VAL A 172 2.10 -14.52 8.05
N LEU A 173 3.35 -14.07 8.15
CA LEU A 173 4.14 -13.57 7.01
C LEU A 173 4.23 -14.61 5.89
N LEU A 174 4.57 -15.86 6.22
CA LEU A 174 4.71 -16.92 5.22
C LEU A 174 3.37 -17.33 4.62
N VAL A 175 2.33 -17.46 5.44
CA VAL A 175 0.98 -17.80 4.95
C VAL A 175 0.46 -16.71 4.01
N THR A 176 0.53 -15.44 4.40
CA THR A 176 0.10 -14.33 3.55
C THR A 176 0.92 -14.22 2.27
N PHE A 177 2.24 -14.44 2.35
CA PHE A 177 3.09 -14.46 1.16
C PHE A 177 2.70 -15.56 0.18
N VAL A 178 2.51 -16.80 0.66
CA VAL A 178 2.10 -17.94 -0.18
C VAL A 178 0.71 -17.68 -0.79
N LEU A 179 -0.24 -17.18 0.01
CA LEU A 179 -1.59 -16.85 -0.49
C LEU A 179 -1.55 -15.75 -1.56
N THR A 180 -0.70 -14.74 -1.39
CA THR A 180 -0.54 -13.67 -2.40
C THR A 180 0.00 -14.22 -3.73
N VAL A 181 0.90 -15.20 -3.69
CA VAL A 181 1.50 -15.78 -4.89
C VAL A 181 0.58 -16.77 -5.58
N VAL A 182 -0.16 -17.58 -4.80
CA VAL A 182 -0.98 -18.69 -5.32
C VAL A 182 -2.39 -18.23 -5.74
N PHE A 183 -3.00 -17.32 -4.97
CA PHE A 183 -4.34 -16.82 -5.24
C PHE A 183 -4.26 -15.37 -5.75
N ASP A 184 -4.45 -14.42 -4.83
CA ASP A 184 -4.29 -13.00 -5.10
C ASP A 184 -4.04 -12.22 -3.79
N LEU A 185 -3.76 -10.93 -3.93
CA LEU A 185 -3.49 -10.03 -2.81
C LEU A 185 -4.71 -9.85 -1.89
N VAL A 186 -5.93 -9.90 -2.43
CA VAL A 186 -7.18 -9.68 -1.66
C VAL A 186 -7.39 -10.80 -0.66
N VAL A 187 -7.37 -12.04 -1.15
CA VAL A 187 -7.49 -13.25 -0.32
C VAL A 187 -6.38 -13.31 0.73
N ALA A 188 -5.15 -12.95 0.35
CA ALA A 188 -4.02 -12.93 1.27
C ALA A 188 -4.22 -11.94 2.42
N ILE A 189 -4.77 -10.74 2.14
CA ILE A 189 -5.03 -9.73 3.16
C ILE A 189 -6.18 -10.16 4.06
N GLU A 190 -7.28 -10.65 3.52
CA GLU A 190 -8.42 -11.13 4.31
C GLU A 190 -8.01 -12.22 5.30
N VAL A 191 -7.37 -13.27 4.81
CA VAL A 191 -6.87 -14.36 5.66
C VAL A 191 -5.78 -13.87 6.61
N GLY A 192 -4.88 -13.01 6.14
CA GLY A 192 -3.78 -12.47 6.93
C GLY A 192 -4.26 -11.65 8.12
N ILE A 193 -5.26 -10.79 7.95
CA ILE A 193 -5.87 -9.99 9.02
C ILE A 193 -6.54 -10.88 10.06
N VAL A 194 -7.33 -11.87 9.62
CA VAL A 194 -7.99 -12.82 10.53
C VAL A 194 -6.97 -13.60 11.33
N LEU A 195 -5.94 -14.14 10.67
CA LEU A 195 -4.90 -14.92 11.33
C LEU A 195 -4.09 -14.05 12.31
N ALA A 196 -3.72 -12.83 11.91
CA ALA A 196 -3.03 -11.90 12.78
C ALA A 196 -3.85 -11.52 14.02
N ALA A 197 -5.16 -11.27 13.84
CA ALA A 197 -6.06 -10.98 14.96
C ALA A 197 -6.17 -12.15 15.94
N LEU A 198 -6.32 -13.38 15.43
CA LEU A 198 -6.38 -14.59 16.28
C LEU A 198 -5.09 -14.82 17.07
N LEU A 199 -3.94 -14.65 16.42
CA LEU A 199 -2.64 -14.81 17.09
C LEU A 199 -2.38 -13.66 18.08
N PHE A 200 -2.84 -12.45 17.79
CA PHE A 200 -2.78 -11.34 18.72
C PHE A 200 -3.64 -11.59 19.97
N LEU A 201 -4.88 -12.08 19.80
CA LEU A 201 -5.77 -12.44 20.92
C LEU A 201 -5.12 -13.54 21.79
N LYS A 202 -4.56 -14.56 21.17
CA LYS A 202 -3.82 -15.60 21.88
C LYS A 202 -2.66 -15.02 22.70
N ARG A 203 -1.84 -14.19 22.08
CA ARG A 203 -0.70 -13.54 22.76
C ARG A 203 -1.14 -12.64 23.92
N MET A 204 -2.24 -11.90 23.77
CA MET A 204 -2.83 -11.11 24.86
C MET A 204 -3.30 -12.00 26.01
N SER A 205 -3.92 -13.13 25.70
CA SER A 205 -4.35 -14.12 26.70
C SER A 205 -3.17 -14.71 27.49
N ASP A 206 -2.07 -15.02 26.80
CA ASP A 206 -0.87 -15.60 27.41
C ASP A 206 -0.14 -14.60 28.34
N VAL A 207 -0.27 -13.29 28.08
CA VAL A 207 0.37 -12.23 28.88
C VAL A 207 -0.54 -11.74 30.03
N THR A 208 -1.84 -12.01 29.95
CA THR A 208 -2.78 -11.59 31.00
C THR A 208 -2.73 -12.53 32.18
N ALA A 209 -1.88 -12.22 33.17
CA ALA A 209 -1.88 -12.88 34.46
C ALA A 209 -3.07 -12.36 35.30
N VAL A 210 -4.12 -13.16 35.43
CA VAL A 210 -5.22 -12.88 36.34
C VAL A 210 -4.71 -13.18 37.75
N LYS A 211 -4.27 -12.17 38.52
CA LYS A 211 -4.06 -12.28 39.94
C LYS A 211 -5.45 -12.41 40.61
N SER A 212 -5.73 -13.58 41.15
CA SER A 212 -6.96 -13.80 41.92
C SER A 212 -6.98 -12.90 43.12
N TRP A 213 -8.08 -12.20 43.33
CA TRP A 213 -8.35 -11.37 44.53
C TRP A 213 -8.21 -12.15 45.85
N LYS A 214 -8.26 -13.47 45.86
CA LYS A 214 -8.05 -14.31 47.02
C LYS A 214 -6.66 -14.17 47.64
N TYR A 215 -5.62 -13.81 46.86
CA TYR A 215 -4.28 -13.61 47.40
C TYR A 215 -4.03 -12.22 47.98
N LEU A 216 -4.85 -11.22 47.64
CA LEU A 216 -4.73 -9.88 48.22
C LEU A 216 -5.30 -9.83 49.66
N GLY A 217 -6.23 -10.72 50.01
CA GLY A 217 -6.78 -10.84 51.37
C GLY A 217 -5.82 -11.48 52.36
N SER A 218 -4.99 -12.42 51.93
CA SER A 218 -4.04 -13.11 52.82
C SER A 218 -2.78 -12.28 53.11
N GLU A 219 -2.32 -11.42 52.16
CA GLU A 219 -1.20 -10.53 52.43
C GLU A 219 -1.54 -9.33 53.34
N ILE A 220 -2.83 -8.96 53.43
CA ILE A 220 -3.30 -7.87 54.31
C ILE A 220 -3.47 -8.36 55.75
N ASP A 221 -3.86 -9.63 55.93
CA ASP A 221 -4.06 -10.18 57.30
C ASP A 221 -2.74 -10.51 58.02
N GLU A 222 -1.67 -10.82 57.27
CA GLU A 222 -0.38 -11.19 57.87
C GLU A 222 0.42 -9.96 58.40
N ASN A 223 0.11 -8.76 57.90
CA ASN A 223 0.76 -7.51 58.33
C ASN A 223 0.00 -6.73 59.44
N ASN A 224 -1.16 -7.23 59.88
CA ASN A 224 -2.01 -6.55 60.87
C ASN A 224 -2.25 -7.41 62.10
N ASP A 225 -1.22 -8.15 62.54
CA ASP A 225 -1.25 -8.82 63.86
C ASP A 225 -0.81 -7.82 64.94
N PRO A 226 -1.72 -7.32 65.80
CA PRO A 226 -1.41 -6.34 66.84
C PRO A 226 -0.58 -6.92 67.99
N ASP A 227 -0.31 -8.25 68.02
CA ASP A 227 0.41 -8.91 69.10
C ASP A 227 1.91 -9.19 68.81
N LYS A 228 2.47 -8.65 67.71
CA LYS A 228 3.89 -8.65 67.50
C LYS A 228 4.53 -7.36 68.03
N ILE A 229 4.65 -7.26 69.38
CA ILE A 229 5.59 -6.41 70.07
C ILE A 229 6.79 -7.21 70.53
#